data_88d314469aa3accf07a0481dad92fd8b
#
_entry.id   88d314469aa3accf07a0481dad92fd8b
#
_cell.length_a   1.000
_cell.length_b   1.000
_cell.length_c   1.000
_cell.angle_alpha   90.00
_cell.angle_beta   90.00
_cell.angle_gamma   90.00
#
_symmetry.space_group_name_H-M   'P 1'
#
loop_
_entity.id
_entity.type
_entity.pdbx_description
1 polymer ?
#
loop_
_entity_poly.entity_id
_entity_poly.type
_entity_poly.pdbx_seq_one_letter_code
_entity_poly.pdbx_strand_id
1 'polypeptide(L)'
;MLVGRSAEKLKATRERLSNFENVTEFVADATDEAATKAAVEATIEAFGGVDILVANAGTEGNLAPIESLTMREFESVLRTNVIGVWLSMKYCVEPMKKRGNGSIIAISSIAGMIGSPTMAPYIASKHAVFGLVKTAALELAASGIRVNAIGPGPIDNRMIRSLESQFNPEDAAAAHDFIVSKIPMQRYGTNEEVANLALFLAGDESTYCTGSIYMIDGGWIAA
;
A
#
# COMPACT_ATOMS: atom_id res chain seq x y z
N MET A 1 5.40 -1.28 15.09
CA MET A 1 4.21 -2.17 15.15
C MET A 1 3.97 -2.81 13.79
N LEU A 2 3.91 -4.13 13.72
CA LEU A 2 3.46 -4.89 12.56
C LEU A 2 1.96 -5.15 12.68
N VAL A 3 1.17 -4.82 11.66
CA VAL A 3 -0.29 -5.01 11.69
C VAL A 3 -0.74 -5.85 10.49
N GLY A 4 -1.58 -6.84 10.73
CA GLY A 4 -2.09 -7.71 9.67
C GLY A 4 -3.10 -8.74 10.18
N ARG A 5 -3.76 -9.45 9.25
CA ARG A 5 -4.83 -10.41 9.58
C ARG A 5 -4.35 -11.78 10.06
N SER A 6 -3.13 -12.17 9.71
CA SER A 6 -2.59 -13.49 10.03
C SER A 6 -1.55 -13.40 11.15
N ALA A 7 -1.88 -13.92 12.33
CA ALA A 7 -0.96 -14.02 13.46
C ALA A 7 0.32 -14.80 13.08
N GLU A 8 0.19 -15.89 12.31
CA GLU A 8 1.31 -16.70 11.86
C GLU A 8 2.29 -15.88 10.99
N LYS A 9 1.79 -15.13 10.00
CA LYS A 9 2.63 -14.30 9.13
C LYS A 9 3.27 -13.14 9.89
N LEU A 10 2.56 -12.53 10.83
CA LEU A 10 3.10 -11.48 11.69
C LEU A 10 4.24 -12.02 12.54
N LYS A 11 4.05 -13.19 13.19
CA LYS A 11 5.07 -13.85 13.97
C LYS A 11 6.31 -14.18 13.14
N ALA A 12 6.14 -14.79 11.96
CA ALA A 12 7.24 -15.09 11.05
C ALA A 12 7.99 -13.81 10.61
N THR A 13 7.27 -12.71 10.37
CA THR A 13 7.88 -11.42 10.03
C THR A 13 8.67 -10.86 11.21
N ARG A 14 8.13 -10.91 12.42
CA ARG A 14 8.82 -10.47 13.63
C ARG A 14 10.10 -11.27 13.89
N GLU A 15 10.06 -12.59 13.67
CA GLU A 15 11.25 -13.46 13.80
C GLU A 15 12.37 -13.06 12.81
N ARG A 16 12.00 -12.69 11.57
CA ARG A 16 12.96 -12.15 10.58
C ARG A 16 13.56 -10.80 10.98
N LEU A 17 12.86 -10.05 11.82
CA LEU A 17 13.29 -8.75 12.35
C LEU A 17 13.89 -8.87 13.77
N SER A 18 14.30 -10.06 14.18
CA SER A 18 14.84 -10.31 15.54
C SER A 18 16.11 -9.51 15.90
N ASN A 19 16.83 -9.01 14.89
CA ASN A 19 17.99 -8.13 15.08
C ASN A 19 17.60 -6.67 15.42
N PHE A 20 16.31 -6.32 15.34
CA PHE A 20 15.81 -4.99 15.69
C PHE A 20 15.12 -5.07 17.06
N GLU A 21 15.50 -4.17 17.96
CA GLU A 21 14.80 -3.98 19.22
C GLU A 21 13.43 -3.35 18.97
N ASN A 22 12.49 -3.62 19.85
CA ASN A 22 11.16 -2.97 19.87
C ASN A 22 10.27 -3.25 18.63
N VAL A 23 10.30 -4.48 18.10
CA VAL A 23 9.32 -4.93 17.10
C VAL A 23 8.20 -5.68 17.80
N THR A 24 6.96 -5.22 17.63
CA THR A 24 5.75 -5.88 18.14
C THR A 24 4.70 -6.05 17.04
N GLU A 25 3.71 -6.88 17.29
CA GLU A 25 2.68 -7.25 16.31
C GLU A 25 1.27 -7.09 16.89
N PHE A 26 0.32 -6.75 16.01
CA PHE A 26 -1.10 -6.64 16.35
C PHE A 26 -1.95 -7.28 15.23
N VAL A 27 -2.84 -8.20 15.59
CA VAL A 27 -3.74 -8.84 14.63
C VAL A 27 -4.95 -7.96 14.40
N ALA A 28 -5.09 -7.40 13.19
CA ALA A 28 -6.23 -6.60 12.78
C ALA A 28 -6.53 -6.76 11.29
N ASP A 29 -7.81 -6.70 10.93
CA ASP A 29 -8.23 -6.45 9.55
C ASP A 29 -8.32 -4.93 9.36
N ALA A 30 -7.60 -4.40 8.37
CA ALA A 30 -7.61 -2.97 8.05
C ALA A 30 -9.00 -2.45 7.64
N THR A 31 -9.92 -3.34 7.26
CA THR A 31 -11.31 -2.99 6.92
C THR A 31 -12.25 -2.91 8.12
N ASP A 32 -11.78 -3.34 9.29
CA ASP A 32 -12.49 -3.24 10.57
C ASP A 32 -12.05 -1.97 11.29
N GLU A 33 -12.97 -1.04 11.45
CA GLU A 33 -12.71 0.27 12.06
C GLU A 33 -12.27 0.14 13.52
N ALA A 34 -12.93 -0.73 14.29
CA ALA A 34 -12.60 -0.91 15.70
C ALA A 34 -11.22 -1.58 15.87
N ALA A 35 -10.91 -2.60 15.07
CA ALA A 35 -9.61 -3.27 15.08
C ALA A 35 -8.48 -2.33 14.63
N THR A 36 -8.72 -1.48 13.61
CA THR A 36 -7.74 -0.49 13.16
C THR A 36 -7.46 0.55 14.24
N LYS A 37 -8.50 1.06 14.91
CA LYS A 37 -8.36 1.97 16.05
C LYS A 37 -7.54 1.33 17.17
N ALA A 38 -7.89 0.10 17.57
CA ALA A 38 -7.18 -0.63 18.62
C ALA A 38 -5.70 -0.88 18.28
N ALA A 39 -5.37 -1.14 17.01
CA ALA A 39 -3.98 -1.30 16.57
C ALA A 39 -3.16 -0.01 16.73
N VAL A 40 -3.77 1.16 16.47
CA VAL A 40 -3.13 2.46 16.70
C VAL A 40 -2.96 2.74 18.19
N GLU A 41 -3.98 2.46 19.01
CA GLU A 41 -3.90 2.60 20.47
C GLU A 41 -2.81 1.71 21.07
N ALA A 42 -2.71 0.45 20.64
CA ALA A 42 -1.63 -0.45 21.04
C ALA A 42 -0.24 0.04 20.58
N THR A 43 -0.16 0.71 19.43
CA THR A 43 1.09 1.32 18.96
C THR A 43 1.50 2.48 19.89
N ILE A 44 0.55 3.32 20.29
CA ILE A 44 0.80 4.43 21.21
C ILE A 44 1.24 3.91 22.59
N GLU A 45 0.59 2.86 23.08
CA GLU A 45 0.95 2.23 24.35
C GLU A 45 2.37 1.65 24.31
N ALA A 46 2.73 0.97 23.24
CA ALA A 46 4.03 0.32 23.12
C ALA A 46 5.19 1.29 22.85
N PHE A 47 4.97 2.40 22.13
CA PHE A 47 6.03 3.26 21.59
C PHE A 47 5.86 4.76 21.94
N GLY A 48 4.81 5.11 22.68
CA GLY A 48 4.56 6.50 23.10
C GLY A 48 3.95 7.40 22.02
N GLY A 49 3.67 6.89 20.81
CA GLY A 49 3.07 7.67 19.72
C GLY A 49 3.16 6.99 18.37
N VAL A 50 2.79 7.73 17.34
CA VAL A 50 2.91 7.32 15.93
C VAL A 50 3.61 8.43 15.16
N ASP A 51 4.73 8.11 14.53
CA ASP A 51 5.50 9.05 13.69
C ASP A 51 5.35 8.73 12.21
N ILE A 52 5.24 7.44 11.88
CA ILE A 52 5.20 6.95 10.51
C ILE A 52 4.04 5.96 10.35
N LEU A 53 3.26 6.13 9.28
CA LEU A 53 2.28 5.16 8.83
C LEU A 53 2.66 4.69 7.42
N VAL A 54 2.83 3.38 7.23
CA VAL A 54 2.87 2.75 5.91
C VAL A 54 1.57 1.98 5.70
N ALA A 55 0.63 2.57 4.95
CA ALA A 55 -0.66 1.96 4.61
C ALA A 55 -0.47 1.03 3.39
N ASN A 56 -0.07 -0.22 3.68
CA ASN A 56 0.33 -1.21 2.67
C ASN A 56 -0.74 -2.27 2.37
N ALA A 57 -1.74 -2.45 3.23
CA ALA A 57 -2.76 -3.48 3.02
C ALA A 57 -3.47 -3.31 1.68
N GLY A 58 -3.55 -4.40 0.90
CA GLY A 58 -4.16 -4.38 -0.42
C GLY A 58 -4.44 -5.76 -0.99
N THR A 59 -5.32 -5.80 -1.97
CA THR A 59 -5.67 -6.98 -2.74
C THR A 59 -5.88 -6.62 -4.20
N GLU A 60 -5.51 -7.53 -5.10
CA GLU A 60 -5.73 -7.43 -6.54
C GLU A 60 -7.18 -7.70 -6.94
N GLY A 61 -7.89 -8.53 -6.15
CA GLY A 61 -9.22 -9.02 -6.49
C GLY A 61 -9.21 -10.06 -7.60
N ASN A 62 -10.39 -10.37 -8.13
CA ASN A 62 -10.55 -11.24 -9.30
C ASN A 62 -10.50 -10.41 -10.59
N LEU A 63 -9.86 -10.95 -11.62
CA LEU A 63 -9.84 -10.38 -12.96
C LEU A 63 -11.06 -10.87 -13.73
N ALA A 64 -11.90 -9.93 -14.17
CA ALA A 64 -13.06 -10.25 -15.01
C ALA A 64 -13.49 -9.04 -15.86
N PRO A 65 -14.13 -9.24 -17.02
CA PRO A 65 -14.77 -8.17 -17.76
C PRO A 65 -15.73 -7.37 -16.86
N ILE A 66 -15.85 -6.07 -17.12
CA ILE A 66 -16.58 -5.14 -16.22
C ILE A 66 -18.04 -5.56 -15.99
N GLU A 67 -18.67 -6.12 -17.02
CA GLU A 67 -20.05 -6.60 -16.98
C GLU A 67 -20.22 -7.93 -16.22
N SER A 68 -19.15 -8.66 -15.98
CA SER A 68 -19.16 -9.96 -15.29
C SER A 68 -18.87 -9.86 -13.79
N LEU A 69 -18.37 -8.69 -13.33
CA LEU A 69 -18.04 -8.47 -11.92
C LEU A 69 -19.30 -8.35 -11.07
N THR A 70 -19.34 -9.08 -9.98
CA THR A 70 -20.39 -8.91 -8.96
C THR A 70 -20.12 -7.69 -8.08
N MET A 71 -21.19 -7.10 -7.52
CA MET A 71 -21.08 -6.01 -6.54
C MET A 71 -20.15 -6.39 -5.38
N ARG A 72 -20.26 -7.62 -4.86
CA ARG A 72 -19.45 -8.13 -3.76
C ARG A 72 -17.97 -8.14 -4.08
N GLU A 73 -17.58 -8.55 -5.28
CA GLU A 73 -16.17 -8.55 -5.72
C GLU A 73 -15.64 -7.12 -5.82
N PHE A 74 -16.40 -6.23 -6.44
CA PHE A 74 -16.06 -4.82 -6.55
C PHE A 74 -15.88 -4.17 -5.17
N GLU A 75 -16.85 -4.29 -4.30
CA GLU A 75 -16.81 -3.72 -2.95
C GLU A 75 -15.69 -4.30 -2.09
N SER A 76 -15.37 -5.59 -2.19
CA SER A 76 -14.32 -6.22 -1.39
C SER A 76 -12.95 -5.60 -1.65
N VAL A 77 -12.65 -5.27 -2.92
CA VAL A 77 -11.41 -4.60 -3.30
C VAL A 77 -11.39 -3.17 -2.78
N LEU A 78 -12.50 -2.42 -2.94
CA LEU A 78 -12.59 -1.06 -2.42
C LEU A 78 -12.49 -1.00 -0.89
N ARG A 79 -13.12 -1.95 -0.19
CA ARG A 79 -13.02 -2.03 1.27
C ARG A 79 -11.57 -2.16 1.71
N THR A 80 -10.81 -3.08 1.12
CA THR A 80 -9.42 -3.30 1.51
C THR A 80 -8.53 -2.12 1.07
N ASN A 81 -8.58 -1.78 -0.22
CA ASN A 81 -7.60 -0.86 -0.82
C ASN A 81 -7.89 0.62 -0.57
N VAL A 82 -9.13 0.99 -0.27
CA VAL A 82 -9.54 2.39 -0.07
C VAL A 82 -9.95 2.63 1.38
N ILE A 83 -10.98 1.90 1.87
CA ILE A 83 -11.48 2.11 3.22
C ILE A 83 -10.41 1.77 4.25
N GLY A 84 -9.67 0.65 4.08
CA GLY A 84 -8.58 0.28 4.98
C GLY A 84 -7.46 1.32 5.04
N VAL A 85 -7.08 1.90 3.90
CA VAL A 85 -6.09 2.99 3.83
C VAL A 85 -6.61 4.22 4.55
N TRP A 86 -7.85 4.64 4.27
CA TRP A 86 -8.48 5.78 4.91
C TRP A 86 -8.62 5.61 6.43
N LEU A 87 -9.06 4.45 6.92
CA LEU A 87 -9.16 4.16 8.36
C LEU A 87 -7.79 4.26 9.04
N SER A 88 -6.74 3.70 8.42
CA SER A 88 -5.39 3.79 8.94
C SER A 88 -4.93 5.25 9.06
N MET A 89 -5.15 6.07 8.01
CA MET A 89 -4.88 7.51 8.05
C MET A 89 -5.68 8.20 9.16
N LYS A 90 -7.00 7.98 9.20
CA LYS A 90 -7.94 8.58 10.14
C LYS A 90 -7.47 8.46 11.60
N TYR A 91 -7.04 7.27 12.00
CA TYR A 91 -6.65 7.02 13.39
C TYR A 91 -5.21 7.41 13.70
N CYS A 92 -4.32 7.49 12.70
CA CYS A 92 -2.94 7.96 12.91
C CYS A 92 -2.81 9.49 12.97
N VAL A 93 -3.72 10.24 12.37
CA VAL A 93 -3.62 11.71 12.27
C VAL A 93 -3.56 12.40 13.62
N GLU A 94 -4.45 12.07 14.54
CA GLU A 94 -4.50 12.74 15.86
C GLU A 94 -3.25 12.46 16.72
N PRO A 95 -2.73 11.23 16.83
CA PRO A 95 -1.44 10.97 17.45
C PRO A 95 -0.27 11.75 16.82
N MET A 96 -0.21 11.81 15.48
CA MET A 96 0.83 12.55 14.76
C MET A 96 0.75 14.06 15.03
N LYS A 97 -0.46 14.64 15.05
CA LYS A 97 -0.67 16.06 15.40
C LYS A 97 -0.17 16.37 16.82
N LYS A 98 -0.40 15.48 17.78
CA LYS A 98 0.12 15.63 19.16
C LYS A 98 1.63 15.64 19.23
N ARG A 99 2.30 14.94 18.31
CA ARG A 99 3.78 14.95 18.19
C ARG A 99 4.32 16.14 17.41
N GLY A 100 3.46 16.83 16.64
CA GLY A 100 3.81 17.97 15.80
C GLY A 100 4.52 17.60 14.49
N ASN A 101 4.61 16.31 14.18
CA ASN A 101 5.20 15.78 12.94
C ASN A 101 4.57 14.44 12.56
N GLY A 102 4.78 14.01 11.31
CA GLY A 102 4.39 12.68 10.86
C GLY A 102 4.67 12.45 9.38
N SER A 103 4.80 11.17 9.00
CA SER A 103 4.88 10.76 7.61
C SER A 103 3.89 9.62 7.32
N ILE A 104 2.96 9.87 6.41
CA ILE A 104 1.98 8.90 5.93
C ILE A 104 2.36 8.48 4.52
N ILE A 105 2.55 7.19 4.30
CA ILE A 105 2.94 6.60 3.03
C ILE A 105 1.90 5.57 2.63
N ALA A 106 1.13 5.85 1.57
CA ALA A 106 0.15 4.91 1.04
C ALA A 106 0.74 4.11 -0.13
N ILE A 107 0.63 2.79 -0.08
CA ILE A 107 1.05 1.96 -1.21
C ILE A 107 -0.10 1.86 -2.21
N SER A 108 0.07 2.58 -3.33
CA SER A 108 -0.84 2.52 -4.46
C SER A 108 -0.34 1.57 -5.55
N SER A 109 -0.21 2.00 -6.78
CA SER A 109 0.26 1.23 -7.95
C SER A 109 0.36 2.14 -9.17
N ILE A 110 1.05 1.71 -10.24
CA ILE A 110 0.86 2.24 -11.60
C ILE A 110 -0.63 2.22 -12.01
N ALA A 111 -1.39 1.25 -11.51
CA ALA A 111 -2.83 1.13 -11.70
C ALA A 111 -3.66 2.33 -11.19
N GLY A 112 -3.06 3.24 -10.45
CA GLY A 112 -3.65 4.52 -10.09
C GLY A 112 -3.48 5.61 -11.17
N MET A 113 -2.69 5.35 -12.22
CA MET A 113 -2.39 6.29 -13.30
C MET A 113 -2.89 5.82 -14.66
N ILE A 114 -3.10 4.51 -14.83
CA ILE A 114 -3.48 3.89 -16.10
C ILE A 114 -4.75 3.05 -15.96
N GLY A 115 -5.37 2.71 -17.09
CA GLY A 115 -6.39 1.66 -17.16
C GLY A 115 -5.78 0.31 -17.47
N SER A 116 -6.47 -0.78 -17.09
CA SER A 116 -6.14 -2.13 -17.52
C SER A 116 -7.43 -2.93 -17.68
N PRO A 117 -7.61 -3.64 -18.81
CA PRO A 117 -8.77 -4.52 -19.00
C PRO A 117 -8.88 -5.52 -17.83
N THR A 118 -10.10 -5.91 -17.51
CA THR A 118 -10.45 -6.91 -16.48
C THR A 118 -10.12 -6.56 -15.03
N MET A 119 -9.50 -5.41 -14.76
CA MET A 119 -9.04 -4.98 -13.43
C MET A 119 -9.85 -3.81 -12.84
N ALA A 120 -11.10 -3.61 -13.23
CA ALA A 120 -11.87 -2.41 -12.89
C ALA A 120 -11.89 -2.08 -11.38
N PRO A 121 -12.13 -3.01 -10.43
CA PRO A 121 -12.12 -2.68 -9.00
C PRO A 121 -10.74 -2.24 -8.50
N TYR A 122 -9.68 -2.92 -8.95
CA TYR A 122 -8.31 -2.60 -8.57
C TYR A 122 -7.89 -1.24 -9.10
N ILE A 123 -8.10 -0.97 -10.38
CA ILE A 123 -7.83 0.33 -11.02
C ILE A 123 -8.55 1.46 -10.28
N ALA A 124 -9.87 1.32 -10.09
CA ALA A 124 -10.67 2.31 -9.36
C ALA A 124 -10.14 2.56 -7.94
N SER A 125 -9.78 1.49 -7.22
CA SER A 125 -9.26 1.59 -5.86
C SER A 125 -7.92 2.35 -5.80
N LYS A 126 -7.01 2.12 -6.76
CA LYS A 126 -5.69 2.74 -6.77
C LYS A 126 -5.75 4.22 -7.19
N HIS A 127 -6.67 4.59 -8.07
CA HIS A 127 -6.99 6.00 -8.35
C HIS A 127 -7.57 6.71 -7.12
N ALA A 128 -8.46 6.05 -6.38
CA ALA A 128 -9.04 6.61 -5.16
C ALA A 128 -7.99 6.90 -4.08
N VAL A 129 -6.99 6.02 -3.92
CA VAL A 129 -5.86 6.25 -2.99
C VAL A 129 -5.09 7.52 -3.34
N PHE A 130 -4.88 7.82 -4.62
CA PHE A 130 -4.23 9.08 -5.04
C PHE A 130 -5.05 10.31 -4.65
N GLY A 131 -6.39 10.24 -4.77
CA GLY A 131 -7.29 11.29 -4.29
C GLY A 131 -7.17 11.50 -2.78
N LEU A 132 -7.19 10.42 -1.99
CA LEU A 132 -7.03 10.47 -0.54
C LEU A 132 -5.70 11.12 -0.13
N VAL A 133 -4.59 10.70 -0.76
CA VAL A 133 -3.25 11.24 -0.48
C VAL A 133 -3.18 12.74 -0.74
N LYS A 134 -3.67 13.22 -1.88
CA LYS A 134 -3.68 14.65 -2.22
C LYS A 134 -4.49 15.46 -1.23
N THR A 135 -5.70 14.99 -0.88
CA THR A 135 -6.58 15.66 0.08
C THR A 135 -5.94 15.71 1.46
N ALA A 136 -5.48 14.57 1.97
CA ALA A 136 -4.85 14.50 3.28
C ALA A 136 -3.56 15.34 3.37
N ALA A 137 -2.76 15.40 2.29
CA ALA A 137 -1.58 16.25 2.24
C ALA A 137 -1.93 17.75 2.43
N LEU A 138 -2.97 18.22 1.77
CA LEU A 138 -3.43 19.62 1.90
C LEU A 138 -3.98 19.92 3.30
N GLU A 139 -4.72 19.00 3.89
CA GLU A 139 -5.31 19.17 5.22
C GLU A 139 -4.27 19.12 6.34
N LEU A 140 -3.18 18.36 6.17
CA LEU A 140 -2.27 18.01 7.26
C LEU A 140 -0.91 18.73 7.18
N ALA A 141 -0.57 19.37 6.06
CA ALA A 141 0.71 20.05 5.88
C ALA A 141 1.01 21.08 6.96
N ALA A 142 0.02 21.91 7.33
CA ALA A 142 0.18 22.92 8.39
C ALA A 142 0.41 22.32 9.79
N SER A 143 0.10 21.03 9.97
CA SER A 143 0.36 20.28 11.22
C SER A 143 1.72 19.57 11.21
N GLY A 144 2.56 19.80 10.21
CA GLY A 144 3.87 19.14 10.06
C GLY A 144 3.78 17.68 9.59
N ILE A 145 2.62 17.24 9.11
CA ILE A 145 2.42 15.86 8.65
C ILE A 145 2.50 15.81 7.13
N ARG A 146 3.40 14.98 6.60
CA ARG A 146 3.56 14.73 5.18
C ARG A 146 2.74 13.50 4.76
N VAL A 147 2.11 13.56 3.59
CA VAL A 147 1.30 12.45 3.06
C VAL A 147 1.68 12.20 1.62
N ASN A 148 2.21 11.02 1.31
CA ASN A 148 2.64 10.67 -0.04
C ASN A 148 2.15 9.27 -0.42
N ALA A 149 2.16 8.99 -1.72
CA ALA A 149 1.93 7.64 -2.24
C ALA A 149 3.18 7.09 -2.94
N ILE A 150 3.35 5.78 -2.86
CA ILE A 150 4.24 5.02 -3.74
C ILE A 150 3.37 4.32 -4.78
N GLY A 151 3.76 4.40 -6.04
CA GLY A 151 3.12 3.74 -7.17
C GLY A 151 4.01 2.65 -7.77
N PRO A 152 4.06 1.44 -7.17
CA PRO A 152 4.85 0.36 -7.74
C PRO A 152 4.32 -0.10 -9.09
N GLY A 153 5.23 -0.48 -10.00
CA GLY A 153 4.95 -1.34 -11.13
C GLY A 153 4.86 -2.81 -10.72
N PRO A 154 5.09 -3.75 -11.64
CA PRO A 154 5.17 -5.16 -11.32
C PRO A 154 6.35 -5.45 -10.38
N ILE A 155 6.07 -5.99 -9.21
CA ILE A 155 7.04 -6.34 -8.17
C ILE A 155 7.02 -7.85 -7.94
N ASP A 156 8.18 -8.48 -7.85
CA ASP A 156 8.33 -9.93 -7.66
C ASP A 156 7.84 -10.34 -6.26
N ASN A 157 6.56 -10.67 -6.17
CA ASN A 157 5.91 -11.11 -4.94
C ASN A 157 4.66 -11.96 -5.26
N ARG A 158 3.92 -12.36 -4.20
CA ARG A 158 2.71 -13.16 -4.32
C ARG A 158 1.65 -12.51 -5.23
N MET A 159 1.49 -11.18 -5.17
CA MET A 159 0.41 -10.51 -5.91
C MET A 159 0.62 -10.61 -7.42
N ILE A 160 1.86 -10.38 -7.90
CA ILE A 160 2.12 -10.49 -9.34
C ILE A 160 1.99 -11.94 -9.81
N ARG A 161 2.40 -12.94 -9.00
CA ARG A 161 2.19 -14.36 -9.32
C ARG A 161 0.71 -14.71 -9.43
N SER A 162 -0.12 -14.14 -8.56
CA SER A 162 -1.58 -14.28 -8.66
C SER A 162 -2.14 -13.65 -9.94
N LEU A 163 -1.64 -12.48 -10.33
CA LEU A 163 -2.05 -11.81 -11.57
C LEU A 163 -1.62 -12.60 -12.82
N GLU A 164 -0.38 -13.10 -12.88
CA GLU A 164 0.10 -13.96 -13.97
C GLU A 164 -0.83 -15.16 -14.18
N SER A 165 -1.16 -15.86 -13.08
CA SER A 165 -2.05 -17.02 -13.13
C SER A 165 -3.49 -16.67 -13.52
N GLN A 166 -3.96 -15.45 -13.23
CA GLN A 166 -5.29 -15.00 -13.63
C GLN A 166 -5.32 -14.48 -15.08
N PHE A 167 -4.23 -13.84 -15.56
CA PHE A 167 -4.11 -13.39 -16.95
C PHE A 167 -3.98 -14.54 -17.94
N ASN A 168 -3.23 -15.58 -17.56
CA ASN A 168 -3.08 -16.77 -18.37
C ASN A 168 -3.06 -18.03 -17.48
N PRO A 169 -4.21 -18.62 -17.19
CA PRO A 169 -4.30 -19.79 -16.32
C PRO A 169 -3.58 -21.04 -16.87
N GLU A 170 -3.41 -21.13 -18.18
CA GLU A 170 -2.78 -22.28 -18.83
C GLU A 170 -1.25 -22.12 -18.90
N ASP A 171 -0.76 -20.89 -18.95
CA ASP A 171 0.67 -20.58 -19.07
C ASP A 171 1.04 -19.27 -18.36
N ALA A 172 1.24 -19.34 -17.06
CA ALA A 172 1.65 -18.21 -16.25
C ALA A 172 3.05 -17.68 -16.63
N ALA A 173 3.91 -18.53 -17.21
CA ALA A 173 5.24 -18.10 -17.68
C ALA A 173 5.13 -17.19 -18.90
N ALA A 174 4.24 -17.48 -19.84
CA ALA A 174 3.96 -16.59 -20.97
C ALA A 174 3.38 -15.24 -20.50
N ALA A 175 2.52 -15.24 -19.46
CA ALA A 175 2.03 -14.02 -18.85
C ALA A 175 3.16 -13.20 -18.21
N HIS A 176 4.10 -13.87 -17.52
CA HIS A 176 5.31 -13.25 -16.98
C HIS A 176 6.12 -12.55 -18.06
N ASP A 177 6.48 -13.28 -19.12
CA ASP A 177 7.31 -12.76 -20.21
C ASP A 177 6.63 -11.58 -20.92
N PHE A 178 5.31 -11.67 -21.11
CA PHE A 178 4.53 -10.56 -21.67
C PHE A 178 4.59 -9.33 -20.78
N ILE A 179 4.40 -9.46 -19.46
CA ILE A 179 4.46 -8.34 -18.52
C ILE A 179 5.88 -7.74 -18.51
N VAL A 180 6.92 -8.56 -18.41
CA VAL A 180 8.33 -8.12 -18.43
C VAL A 180 8.65 -7.37 -19.73
N SER A 181 8.14 -7.81 -20.87
CA SER A 181 8.36 -7.13 -22.17
C SER A 181 7.80 -5.70 -22.22
N LYS A 182 6.85 -5.36 -21.33
CA LYS A 182 6.27 -4.00 -21.21
C LYS A 182 7.07 -3.09 -20.30
N ILE A 183 7.99 -3.63 -19.51
CA ILE A 183 8.82 -2.86 -18.59
C ILE A 183 10.10 -2.44 -19.32
N PRO A 184 10.42 -1.15 -19.48
CA PRO A 184 11.66 -0.72 -20.09
C PRO A 184 12.93 -1.31 -19.44
N MET A 185 12.95 -1.49 -18.11
CA MET A 185 14.06 -2.14 -17.40
C MET A 185 14.09 -3.68 -17.53
N GLN A 186 13.16 -4.29 -18.28
CA GLN A 186 13.11 -5.71 -18.62
C GLN A 186 13.18 -6.68 -17.42
N ARG A 187 12.64 -6.28 -16.28
CA ARG A 187 12.53 -7.10 -15.08
C ARG A 187 11.44 -6.57 -14.15
N TYR A 188 10.97 -7.41 -13.26
CA TYR A 188 10.20 -6.96 -12.11
C TYR A 188 11.10 -6.20 -11.13
N GLY A 189 10.51 -5.26 -10.38
CA GLY A 189 11.12 -4.68 -9.20
C GLY A 189 11.09 -5.66 -8.04
N THR A 190 11.83 -5.33 -6.97
CA THR A 190 11.87 -6.11 -5.73
C THR A 190 11.10 -5.41 -4.60
N ASN A 191 10.73 -6.16 -3.57
CA ASN A 191 10.13 -5.57 -2.37
C ASN A 191 11.08 -4.59 -1.68
N GLU A 192 12.39 -4.86 -1.72
CA GLU A 192 13.44 -4.02 -1.14
C GLU A 192 13.55 -2.68 -1.86
N GLU A 193 13.40 -2.65 -3.19
CA GLU A 193 13.41 -1.39 -3.96
C GLU A 193 12.24 -0.50 -3.53
N VAL A 194 11.04 -1.08 -3.34
CA VAL A 194 9.87 -0.34 -2.82
C VAL A 194 10.09 0.11 -1.37
N ALA A 195 10.67 -0.75 -0.54
CA ALA A 195 10.96 -0.45 0.86
C ALA A 195 11.99 0.69 1.00
N ASN A 196 13.00 0.76 0.13
CA ASN A 196 13.98 1.85 0.11
C ASN A 196 13.32 3.20 -0.18
N LEU A 197 12.36 3.25 -1.11
CA LEU A 197 11.60 4.47 -1.37
C LEU A 197 10.68 4.83 -0.19
N ALA A 198 10.07 3.83 0.45
CA ALA A 198 9.27 4.06 1.66
C ALA A 198 10.14 4.60 2.80
N LEU A 199 11.36 4.10 2.97
CA LEU A 199 12.31 4.57 3.96
C LEU A 199 12.71 6.04 3.70
N PHE A 200 13.01 6.42 2.47
CA PHE A 200 13.26 7.82 2.09
C PHE A 200 12.06 8.71 2.45
N LEU A 201 10.84 8.30 2.11
CA LEU A 201 9.64 9.09 2.42
C LEU A 201 9.31 9.13 3.92
N ALA A 202 9.74 8.15 4.69
CA ALA A 202 9.58 8.12 6.14
C ALA A 202 10.58 9.05 6.85
N GLY A 203 11.78 9.21 6.29
CA GLY A 203 12.89 9.95 6.89
C GLY A 203 12.85 11.46 6.70
N ASP A 204 13.85 12.11 7.31
CA ASP A 204 14.00 13.56 7.31
C ASP A 204 14.56 14.10 5.97
N GLU A 205 15.07 13.23 5.11
CA GLU A 205 15.53 13.59 3.77
C GLU A 205 14.39 14.03 2.84
N SER A 206 13.13 13.74 3.23
CA SER A 206 11.93 14.05 2.45
C SER A 206 11.01 15.12 3.07
N THR A 207 11.56 16.01 3.89
CA THR A 207 10.78 17.02 4.65
C THR A 207 9.96 17.99 3.77
N TYR A 208 10.33 18.18 2.50
CA TYR A 208 9.56 19.01 1.55
C TYR A 208 8.71 18.18 0.57
N CYS A 209 8.55 16.88 0.83
CA CYS A 209 7.79 15.95 0.00
C CYS A 209 6.42 15.69 0.61
N THR A 210 5.35 16.28 0.05
CA THR A 210 3.96 15.99 0.45
C THR A 210 3.01 16.11 -0.74
N GLY A 211 1.95 15.32 -0.77
CA GLY A 211 0.93 15.30 -1.83
C GLY A 211 1.38 14.63 -3.14
N SER A 212 2.56 14.04 -3.16
CA SER A 212 3.17 13.48 -4.36
C SER A 212 2.95 11.98 -4.47
N ILE A 213 3.04 11.50 -5.73
CA ILE A 213 2.98 10.09 -6.07
C ILE A 213 4.33 9.74 -6.67
N TYR A 214 5.09 8.88 -5.98
CA TYR A 214 6.41 8.45 -6.39
C TYR A 214 6.32 7.11 -7.10
N MET A 215 6.56 7.13 -8.41
CA MET A 215 6.54 5.91 -9.21
C MET A 215 7.84 5.12 -9.01
N ILE A 216 7.69 3.79 -8.95
CA ILE A 216 8.79 2.83 -8.91
C ILE A 216 8.37 1.62 -9.76
N ASP A 217 8.55 1.74 -11.07
CA ASP A 217 7.87 0.90 -12.07
C ASP A 217 8.77 0.45 -13.22
N GLY A 218 10.08 0.71 -13.13
CA GLY A 218 11.02 0.36 -14.18
C GLY A 218 10.80 1.11 -15.50
N GLY A 219 10.09 2.26 -15.46
CA GLY A 219 9.77 3.08 -16.62
C GLY A 219 8.43 2.75 -17.30
N TRP A 220 7.61 1.90 -16.69
CA TRP A 220 6.34 1.44 -17.30
C TRP A 220 5.44 2.58 -17.76
N ILE A 221 5.19 3.59 -16.92
CA ILE A 221 4.27 4.69 -17.29
C ILE A 221 4.94 5.83 -18.05
N ALA A 222 6.25 5.78 -18.27
CA ALA A 222 6.98 6.76 -19.07
C ALA A 222 7.00 6.42 -20.55
N ALA A 223 6.57 5.21 -20.92
CA ALA A 223 6.58 4.70 -22.28
C ALA A 223 5.23 4.86 -22.99
#